data_cbb3d093b222c8a22f83bf76e069e47d
#
_entry.id   cbb3d093b222c8a22f83bf76e069e47d
#
_cell.length_a   1.000
_cell.length_b   1.000
_cell.length_c   1.000
_cell.angle_alpha   90.00
_cell.angle_beta   90.00
_cell.angle_gamma   90.00
#
_symmetry.space_group_name_H-M   'P 1'
#
loop_
_entity.id
_entity.type
_entity.pdbx_description
1 polymer ?
#
loop_
_entity_poly.entity_id
_entity_poly.type
_entity_poly.pdbx_seq_one_letter_code
_entity_poly.pdbx_strand_id
1 'polypeptide(L)'
;MPNILQARLQQYMNHELPDVQAGFRKGRGTRNPVANIWWIIKKETSRKTSISALLIMLKPLTVWITTNCGKFFKRWEYQTTWSASWDICMQVNKQVRTGHGTTDWFQIRKGIHQGYVLSPSLFNLYVEYIMWNARLDEAQAGIKVAGRNINNLRYVDVTTLMGESKEKLKSLLMKVKEESEKVGLKLNIQKTKIMASGPITSWQIDGETMETVTDFIFLGSKVTADGDCNHEIKRCLLLGKKVMTNPDSIWKSKDITLPTKVHPVKAMVFPVSCMDVRVGL
;
A
#
# COMPACT_ATOMS: atom_id res chain seq x y z
N MET A 1 2.34 3.45 -28.13
CA MET A 1 2.96 2.20 -27.67
C MET A 1 2.78 1.95 -26.17
N PRO A 2 3.10 2.84 -25.23
CA PRO A 2 2.93 2.60 -23.77
C PRO A 2 1.53 2.19 -23.34
N ASN A 3 0.48 2.78 -23.92
CA ASN A 3 -0.91 2.49 -23.57
C ASN A 3 -1.35 1.06 -23.99
N ILE A 4 -0.81 0.53 -25.08
CA ILE A 4 -1.09 -0.85 -25.52
C ILE A 4 -0.43 -1.83 -24.56
N LEU A 5 0.81 -1.55 -24.17
CA LEU A 5 1.56 -2.33 -23.20
C LEU A 5 0.85 -2.31 -21.84
N GLN A 6 0.37 -1.14 -21.43
CA GLN A 6 -0.40 -0.99 -20.19
C GLN A 6 -1.69 -1.84 -20.19
N ALA A 7 -2.48 -1.75 -21.26
CA ALA A 7 -3.74 -2.49 -21.32
C ALA A 7 -3.52 -4.01 -21.21
N ARG A 8 -2.51 -4.54 -21.88
CA ARG A 8 -2.15 -5.95 -21.80
C ARG A 8 -1.57 -6.34 -20.45
N LEU A 9 -0.68 -5.51 -19.88
CA LEU A 9 -0.12 -5.75 -18.55
C LEU A 9 -1.22 -5.72 -17.49
N GLN A 10 -2.21 -4.84 -17.63
CA GLN A 10 -3.34 -4.74 -16.72
C GLN A 10 -4.21 -6.00 -16.74
N GLN A 11 -4.46 -6.58 -17.92
CA GLN A 11 -5.18 -7.86 -18.03
C GLN A 11 -4.43 -8.97 -17.31
N TYR A 12 -3.12 -9.07 -17.55
CA TYR A 12 -2.26 -10.04 -16.90
C TYR A 12 -2.26 -9.86 -15.37
N MET A 13 -2.04 -8.65 -14.88
CA MET A 13 -2.04 -8.35 -13.45
C MET A 13 -3.36 -8.72 -12.77
N ASN A 14 -4.49 -8.51 -13.44
CA ASN A 14 -5.79 -8.85 -12.87
C ASN A 14 -5.95 -10.36 -12.64
N HIS A 15 -5.27 -11.17 -13.45
CA HIS A 15 -5.25 -12.63 -13.32
C HIS A 15 -4.25 -13.10 -12.26
N GLU A 16 -3.04 -12.56 -12.26
CA GLU A 16 -1.92 -13.07 -11.46
C GLU A 16 -1.85 -12.49 -10.04
N LEU A 17 -2.29 -11.25 -9.85
CA LEU A 17 -2.21 -10.63 -8.53
C LEU A 17 -3.25 -11.22 -7.58
N PRO A 18 -2.84 -11.69 -6.40
CA PRO A 18 -3.76 -12.23 -5.41
C PRO A 18 -4.70 -11.15 -4.86
N ASP A 19 -5.80 -11.59 -4.27
CA ASP A 19 -6.84 -10.71 -3.74
C ASP A 19 -6.37 -9.82 -2.59
N VAL A 20 -5.31 -10.20 -1.91
CA VAL A 20 -4.70 -9.43 -0.82
C VAL A 20 -3.99 -8.16 -1.31
N GLN A 21 -3.62 -8.07 -2.60
CA GLN A 21 -3.09 -6.86 -3.21
C GLN A 21 -4.22 -6.03 -3.82
N ALA A 22 -4.49 -4.86 -3.24
CA ALA A 22 -5.56 -3.98 -3.69
C ALA A 22 -5.08 -2.73 -4.45
N GLY A 23 -3.79 -2.40 -4.38
CA GLY A 23 -3.25 -1.17 -4.96
C GLY A 23 -3.25 -1.18 -6.50
N PHE A 24 -3.62 -0.05 -7.11
CA PHE A 24 -3.66 0.16 -8.56
C PHE A 24 -4.47 -0.88 -9.37
N ARG A 25 -5.47 -1.49 -8.74
CA ARG A 25 -6.41 -2.43 -9.41
C ARG A 25 -7.73 -1.74 -9.68
N LYS A 26 -8.27 -1.96 -10.87
CA LYS A 26 -9.60 -1.43 -11.26
C LYS A 26 -10.67 -1.98 -10.32
N GLY A 27 -11.52 -1.10 -9.80
CA GLY A 27 -12.61 -1.46 -8.87
C GLY A 27 -12.17 -1.74 -7.43
N ARG A 28 -10.87 -1.64 -7.12
CA ARG A 28 -10.35 -1.79 -5.75
C ARG A 28 -9.77 -0.47 -5.25
N GLY A 29 -10.34 0.08 -4.18
CA GLY A 29 -9.87 1.29 -3.53
C GLY A 29 -9.26 0.98 -2.16
N THR A 30 -8.88 2.03 -1.44
CA THR A 30 -8.33 1.94 -0.09
C THR A 30 -9.33 1.42 0.94
N ARG A 31 -10.63 1.56 0.68
CA ARG A 31 -11.71 1.15 1.60
C ARG A 31 -11.71 -0.34 1.92
N ASN A 32 -11.53 -1.19 0.92
CA ASN A 32 -11.58 -2.65 1.13
C ASN A 32 -10.44 -3.14 2.06
N PRO A 33 -9.17 -2.78 1.84
CA PRO A 33 -8.09 -3.13 2.77
C PRO A 33 -8.32 -2.58 4.18
N VAL A 34 -8.79 -1.34 4.31
CA VAL A 34 -9.09 -0.74 5.61
C VAL A 34 -10.22 -1.50 6.32
N ALA A 35 -11.33 -1.76 5.63
CA ALA A 35 -12.45 -2.53 6.17
C ALA A 35 -12.03 -3.94 6.60
N ASN A 36 -11.20 -4.61 5.81
CA ASN A 36 -10.70 -5.95 6.14
C ASN A 36 -9.85 -5.92 7.42
N ILE A 37 -8.96 -4.95 7.59
CA ILE A 37 -8.16 -4.81 8.82
C ILE A 37 -9.07 -4.58 10.02
N TRP A 38 -10.00 -3.63 9.94
CA TRP A 38 -10.96 -3.34 11.00
C TRP A 38 -11.75 -4.58 11.41
N TRP A 39 -12.28 -5.28 10.42
CA TRP A 39 -13.08 -6.47 10.67
C TRP A 39 -12.26 -7.60 11.31
N ILE A 40 -11.02 -7.81 10.88
CA ILE A 40 -10.10 -8.80 11.46
C ILE A 40 -9.82 -8.43 12.92
N ILE A 41 -9.42 -7.20 13.20
CA ILE A 41 -9.10 -6.74 14.55
C ILE A 41 -10.32 -6.91 15.46
N LYS A 42 -11.49 -6.41 15.07
CA LYS A 42 -12.72 -6.51 15.85
C LYS A 42 -13.10 -7.94 16.16
N LYS A 43 -12.98 -8.84 15.18
CA LYS A 43 -13.31 -10.27 15.36
C LYS A 43 -12.36 -10.97 16.31
N GLU A 44 -11.07 -10.68 16.21
CA GLU A 44 -10.07 -11.30 17.04
C GLU A 44 -10.06 -10.72 18.47
N THR A 45 -10.26 -9.43 18.64
CA THR A 45 -10.46 -8.82 19.95
C THR A 45 -11.61 -9.49 20.71
N SER A 46 -12.72 -9.82 20.01
CA SER A 46 -13.83 -10.56 20.60
C SER A 46 -13.47 -11.99 21.01
N ARG A 47 -12.45 -12.60 20.40
CA ARG A 47 -11.95 -13.94 20.73
C ARG A 47 -10.83 -13.97 21.77
N LYS A 48 -10.42 -12.80 22.28
CA LYS A 48 -9.28 -12.64 23.22
C LYS A 48 -7.96 -13.18 22.68
N THR A 49 -7.82 -13.28 21.36
CA THR A 49 -6.59 -13.73 20.72
C THR A 49 -5.66 -12.53 20.54
N SER A 50 -4.39 -12.69 20.90
CA SER A 50 -3.39 -11.64 20.70
C SER A 50 -3.14 -11.45 19.22
N ILE A 51 -3.58 -10.32 18.64
CA ILE A 51 -3.26 -9.95 17.29
C ILE A 51 -2.02 -9.08 17.33
N SER A 52 -1.07 -9.41 16.48
CA SER A 52 0.03 -8.52 16.19
C SER A 52 -0.06 -8.14 14.72
N ALA A 53 -0.39 -6.90 14.44
CA ALA A 53 -0.37 -6.35 13.09
C ALA A 53 0.89 -5.50 12.93
N LEU A 54 1.62 -5.72 11.86
CA LEU A 54 2.84 -5.00 11.54
C LEU A 54 2.65 -4.24 10.24
N LEU A 55 2.77 -2.93 10.29
CA LEU A 55 2.76 -2.09 9.11
C LEU A 55 4.19 -1.96 8.58
N ILE A 56 4.47 -2.58 7.46
CA ILE A 56 5.75 -2.47 6.75
C ILE A 56 5.59 -1.45 5.63
N MET A 57 6.44 -0.44 5.64
CA MET A 57 6.62 0.42 4.48
C MET A 57 7.97 0.08 3.83
N LEU A 58 7.91 -0.57 2.68
CA LEU A 58 9.10 -0.76 1.86
C LEU A 58 9.53 0.60 1.33
N LYS A 59 10.83 0.89 1.29
CA LYS A 59 11.34 2.10 0.62
C LYS A 59 11.21 1.87 -0.89
N PRO A 60 10.20 2.46 -1.55
CA PRO A 60 9.90 2.13 -2.92
C PRO A 60 10.77 2.94 -3.89
N LEU A 61 10.63 2.66 -5.16
CA LEU A 61 10.87 3.51 -6.33
C LEU A 61 12.30 3.98 -6.63
N THR A 62 13.16 4.30 -5.66
CA THR A 62 14.51 4.78 -5.93
C THR A 62 15.55 3.66 -6.10
N VAL A 63 15.19 2.42 -5.74
CA VAL A 63 16.13 1.29 -5.67
C VAL A 63 15.85 0.22 -6.71
N TRP A 64 14.78 0.35 -7.50
CA TRP A 64 14.51 -0.62 -8.57
C TRP A 64 15.70 -0.74 -9.51
N ILE A 65 16.28 -1.92 -9.57
CA ILE A 65 17.35 -2.22 -10.50
C ILE A 65 16.70 -2.71 -11.79
N THR A 66 16.80 -1.95 -12.87
CA THR A 66 16.26 -2.27 -14.19
C THR A 66 16.71 -3.65 -14.71
N THR A 67 17.90 -4.08 -14.32
CA THR A 67 18.47 -5.41 -14.64
C THR A 67 17.70 -6.60 -14.06
N ASN A 68 16.91 -6.40 -13.02
CA ASN A 68 16.14 -7.49 -12.41
C ASN A 68 14.76 -7.69 -13.07
N CYS A 69 14.24 -6.70 -13.79
CA CYS A 69 12.95 -6.83 -14.48
C CYS A 69 12.91 -8.04 -15.42
N GLY A 70 13.96 -8.27 -16.19
CA GLY A 70 14.03 -9.39 -17.12
C GLY A 70 13.93 -10.76 -16.42
N LYS A 71 14.42 -10.89 -15.18
CA LYS A 71 14.31 -12.12 -14.39
C LYS A 71 12.88 -12.37 -13.91
N PHE A 72 12.14 -11.31 -13.56
CA PHE A 72 10.75 -11.43 -13.16
C PHE A 72 9.87 -11.89 -14.32
N PHE A 73 10.03 -11.29 -15.50
CA PHE A 73 9.24 -11.66 -16.67
C PHE A 73 9.56 -13.07 -17.19
N LYS A 74 10.81 -13.53 -17.12
CA LYS A 74 11.19 -14.92 -17.50
C LYS A 74 10.50 -15.96 -16.64
N ARG A 75 10.32 -15.70 -15.35
CA ARG A 75 9.66 -16.64 -14.43
C ARG A 75 8.16 -16.77 -14.69
N TRP A 76 7.54 -15.73 -15.24
CA TRP A 76 6.11 -15.66 -15.45
C TRP A 76 5.72 -16.12 -16.86
N GLU A 77 6.57 -16.90 -17.51
CA GLU A 77 6.38 -17.46 -18.88
C GLU A 77 5.91 -16.45 -19.93
N TYR A 78 6.17 -15.15 -19.67
CA TYR A 78 5.84 -14.11 -20.64
C TYR A 78 6.69 -14.30 -21.89
N GLN A 79 6.03 -14.49 -23.03
CA GLN A 79 6.65 -14.75 -24.31
C GLN A 79 7.87 -13.83 -24.56
N THR A 80 8.94 -14.39 -25.05
CA THR A 80 10.25 -13.76 -25.30
C THR A 80 10.18 -12.45 -26.09
N THR A 81 9.16 -12.27 -26.94
CA THR A 81 8.87 -11.04 -27.68
C THR A 81 8.57 -9.82 -26.79
N TRP A 82 8.12 -10.03 -25.58
CA TRP A 82 7.79 -8.94 -24.64
C TRP A 82 9.01 -8.49 -23.85
N SER A 83 9.96 -9.41 -23.53
CA SER A 83 11.17 -9.06 -22.81
C SER A 83 12.01 -8.03 -23.55
N ALA A 84 12.17 -8.18 -24.86
CA ALA A 84 12.90 -7.21 -25.68
C ALA A 84 12.20 -5.83 -25.73
N SER A 85 10.86 -5.81 -25.84
CA SER A 85 10.10 -4.55 -25.81
C SER A 85 10.15 -3.86 -24.45
N TRP A 86 10.24 -4.63 -23.36
CA TRP A 86 10.43 -4.11 -22.01
C TRP A 86 11.81 -3.52 -21.81
N ASP A 87 12.86 -4.19 -22.28
CA ASP A 87 14.23 -3.69 -22.20
C ASP A 87 14.36 -2.33 -22.93
N ILE A 88 13.73 -2.19 -24.08
CA ILE A 88 13.67 -0.91 -24.83
C ILE A 88 12.90 0.17 -24.05
N CYS A 89 11.78 -0.18 -23.42
CA CYS A 89 10.99 0.78 -22.62
C CYS A 89 11.66 1.18 -21.31
N MET A 90 12.56 0.35 -20.78
CA MET A 90 13.26 0.58 -19.51
C MET A 90 14.64 1.20 -19.67
N GLN A 91 15.26 1.10 -20.86
CA GLN A 91 16.49 1.83 -21.22
C GLN A 91 16.15 3.28 -21.54
N VAL A 92 15.90 4.08 -20.54
CA VAL A 92 15.57 5.48 -20.76
C VAL A 92 16.82 6.34 -20.58
N ASN A 93 17.40 6.77 -21.69
CA ASN A 93 18.28 7.93 -21.69
C ASN A 93 17.44 9.17 -21.39
N LYS A 94 17.84 9.97 -20.45
CA LYS A 94 17.16 11.21 -20.10
C LYS A 94 18.06 12.41 -20.22
N GLN A 95 17.41 13.50 -20.51
CA GLN A 95 17.99 14.84 -20.54
C GLN A 95 17.08 15.72 -19.66
N VAL A 96 17.65 16.49 -18.78
CA VAL A 96 16.90 17.38 -17.88
C VAL A 96 17.06 18.82 -18.36
N ARG A 97 15.94 19.50 -18.52
CA ARG A 97 15.93 20.93 -18.83
C ARG A 97 15.97 21.70 -17.51
N THR A 98 17.00 22.50 -17.33
CA THR A 98 17.17 23.39 -16.18
C THR A 98 17.01 24.84 -16.62
N GLY A 99 16.97 25.79 -15.66
CA GLY A 99 16.97 27.23 -15.97
C GLY A 99 18.22 27.72 -16.70
N HIS A 100 19.30 26.94 -16.71
CA HIS A 100 20.57 27.26 -17.34
C HIS A 100 20.84 26.49 -18.66
N GLY A 101 19.85 25.71 -19.15
CA GLY A 101 19.97 24.90 -20.35
C GLY A 101 19.57 23.44 -20.13
N THR A 102 19.88 22.60 -21.10
CA THR A 102 19.66 21.16 -21.07
C THR A 102 20.94 20.42 -20.76
N THR A 103 20.85 19.41 -19.88
CA THR A 103 21.99 18.53 -19.55
C THR A 103 22.33 17.63 -20.74
N ASP A 104 23.50 17.02 -20.74
CA ASP A 104 23.81 15.91 -21.63
C ASP A 104 22.89 14.70 -21.34
N TRP A 105 22.79 13.82 -22.34
CA TRP A 105 22.02 12.58 -22.18
C TRP A 105 22.70 11.66 -21.17
N PHE A 106 21.96 11.21 -20.18
CA PHE A 106 22.45 10.25 -19.18
C PHE A 106 21.51 9.05 -19.06
N GLN A 107 22.09 7.90 -18.79
CA GLN A 107 21.37 6.65 -18.64
C GLN A 107 20.88 6.47 -17.20
N ILE A 108 19.57 6.25 -17.03
CA ILE A 108 18.99 5.87 -15.74
C ILE A 108 19.13 4.38 -15.57
N ARG A 109 19.98 3.97 -14.64
CA ARG A 109 20.25 2.54 -14.34
C ARG A 109 19.42 2.00 -13.20
N LYS A 110 18.82 2.86 -12.38
CA LYS A 110 18.04 2.49 -11.18
C LYS A 110 16.81 3.37 -11.05
N GLY A 111 15.73 2.79 -10.54
CA GLY A 111 14.49 3.48 -10.24
C GLY A 111 13.44 3.36 -11.35
N ILE A 112 12.17 3.50 -10.95
CA ILE A 112 11.05 3.64 -11.87
C ILE A 112 10.72 5.11 -11.98
N HIS A 113 10.44 5.57 -13.19
CA HIS A 113 10.05 6.95 -13.41
C HIS A 113 8.68 7.23 -12.76
N GLN A 114 8.64 8.14 -11.78
CA GLN A 114 7.37 8.65 -11.24
C GLN A 114 6.56 9.32 -12.36
N GLY A 115 5.26 8.96 -12.45
CA GLY A 115 4.37 9.45 -13.51
C GLY A 115 4.38 8.63 -14.80
N TYR A 116 5.25 7.62 -14.94
CA TYR A 116 5.18 6.71 -16.07
C TYR A 116 4.01 5.74 -15.91
N VAL A 117 3.26 5.57 -16.99
CA VAL A 117 2.00 4.81 -17.03
C VAL A 117 2.14 3.38 -16.53
N LEU A 118 3.27 2.73 -16.78
CA LEU A 118 3.54 1.34 -16.39
C LEU A 118 4.10 1.19 -14.96
N SER A 119 4.60 2.26 -14.35
CA SER A 119 5.29 2.20 -13.07
C SER A 119 4.49 1.56 -11.94
N PRO A 120 3.17 1.87 -11.76
CA PRO A 120 2.37 1.25 -10.72
C PRO A 120 2.22 -0.26 -10.91
N SER A 121 2.00 -0.69 -12.14
CA SER A 121 1.83 -2.10 -12.50
C SER A 121 3.10 -2.90 -12.26
N LEU A 122 4.22 -2.36 -12.70
CA LEU A 122 5.54 -2.97 -12.51
C LEU A 122 5.90 -3.08 -11.03
N PHE A 123 5.57 -2.05 -10.26
CA PHE A 123 5.83 -2.07 -8.82
C PHE A 123 5.01 -3.16 -8.12
N ASN A 124 3.74 -3.31 -8.45
CA ASN A 124 2.91 -4.37 -7.90
C ASN A 124 3.48 -5.77 -8.20
N LEU A 125 3.91 -6.01 -9.43
CA LEU A 125 4.54 -7.28 -9.82
C LEU A 125 5.84 -7.52 -9.05
N TYR A 126 6.61 -6.48 -8.82
CA TYR A 126 7.85 -6.56 -8.07
C TYR A 126 7.63 -6.92 -6.59
N VAL A 127 6.67 -6.27 -5.95
CA VAL A 127 6.29 -6.61 -4.58
C VAL A 127 5.74 -8.03 -4.52
N GLU A 128 4.94 -8.44 -5.51
CA GLU A 128 4.39 -9.79 -5.57
C GLU A 128 5.49 -10.85 -5.65
N TYR A 129 6.50 -10.62 -6.47
CA TYR A 129 7.65 -11.51 -6.55
C TYR A 129 8.35 -11.69 -5.19
N ILE A 130 8.54 -10.61 -4.42
CA ILE A 130 9.12 -10.67 -3.08
C ILE A 130 8.26 -11.53 -2.16
N MET A 131 6.95 -11.25 -2.14
CA MET A 131 6.02 -11.93 -1.25
C MET A 131 5.89 -13.41 -1.58
N TRP A 132 5.93 -13.75 -2.86
CA TRP A 132 5.89 -15.12 -3.32
C TRP A 132 7.17 -15.89 -2.95
N ASN A 133 8.36 -15.29 -3.13
CA ASN A 133 9.63 -15.92 -2.69
C ASN A 133 9.71 -16.04 -1.15
N ALA A 134 9.12 -15.11 -0.41
CA ALA A 134 8.97 -15.21 1.04
C ALA A 134 8.00 -16.32 1.47
N ARG A 135 7.30 -16.97 0.53
CA ARG A 135 6.32 -18.06 0.75
C ARG A 135 5.26 -17.69 1.79
N LEU A 136 4.75 -16.48 1.70
CA LEU A 136 3.73 -16.02 2.66
C LEU A 136 2.45 -16.82 2.54
N ASP A 137 2.07 -17.23 1.32
CA ASP A 137 0.84 -17.99 1.07
C ASP A 137 0.89 -19.39 1.68
N GLU A 138 2.08 -20.00 1.79
CA GLU A 138 2.31 -21.29 2.43
C GLU A 138 2.44 -21.17 3.96
N ALA A 139 2.69 -19.98 4.48
CA ALA A 139 2.93 -19.77 5.91
C ALA A 139 1.63 -19.89 6.70
N GLN A 140 1.54 -20.89 7.57
CA GLN A 140 0.41 -21.05 8.52
C GLN A 140 0.49 -20.07 9.73
N ALA A 141 1.18 -18.96 9.56
CA ALA A 141 1.47 -18.01 10.63
C ALA A 141 0.42 -16.90 10.76
N GLY A 142 -0.57 -16.86 9.86
CA GLY A 142 -1.59 -15.84 9.81
C GLY A 142 -2.74 -16.04 10.78
N ILE A 143 -3.70 -15.15 10.71
CA ILE A 143 -4.94 -15.19 11.49
C ILE A 143 -5.99 -16.00 10.72
N LYS A 144 -6.62 -16.96 11.39
CA LYS A 144 -7.66 -17.78 10.77
C LYS A 144 -9.02 -17.09 10.81
N VAL A 145 -9.50 -16.68 9.65
CA VAL A 145 -10.79 -16.02 9.51
C VAL A 145 -11.67 -16.81 8.54
N ALA A 146 -12.82 -17.29 9.02
CA ALA A 146 -13.76 -18.10 8.22
C ALA A 146 -13.09 -19.27 7.46
N GLY A 147 -12.14 -19.96 8.12
CA GLY A 147 -11.39 -21.08 7.53
C GLY A 147 -10.22 -20.67 6.62
N ARG A 148 -10.06 -19.40 6.32
CA ARG A 148 -8.94 -18.88 5.53
C ARG A 148 -7.86 -18.33 6.43
N ASN A 149 -6.61 -18.58 6.09
CA ASN A 149 -5.44 -18.02 6.77
C ASN A 149 -5.09 -16.67 6.13
N ILE A 150 -5.22 -15.60 6.90
CA ILE A 150 -4.87 -14.24 6.45
C ILE A 150 -3.62 -13.81 7.20
N ASN A 151 -2.51 -13.73 6.52
CA ASN A 151 -1.23 -13.35 7.08
C ASN A 151 -0.69 -12.02 6.57
N ASN A 152 -1.28 -11.48 5.50
CA ASN A 152 -0.91 -10.18 4.97
C ASN A 152 -2.08 -9.50 4.24
N LEU A 153 -2.04 -8.17 4.19
CA LEU A 153 -2.85 -7.32 3.31
C LEU A 153 -1.94 -6.26 2.69
N ARG A 154 -2.08 -6.00 1.41
CA ARG A 154 -1.16 -5.16 0.65
C ARG A 154 -1.88 -4.06 -0.12
N TYR A 155 -1.29 -2.88 -0.09
CA TYR A 155 -1.68 -1.77 -0.93
C TYR A 155 -0.43 -1.04 -1.43
N VAL A 156 0.02 -1.39 -2.61
CA VAL A 156 1.26 -0.90 -3.24
C VAL A 156 2.49 -1.22 -2.38
N ASP A 157 3.11 -0.21 -1.76
CA ASP A 157 4.28 -0.27 -0.88
C ASP A 157 3.93 -0.49 0.60
N VAL A 158 2.66 -0.35 0.93
CA VAL A 158 2.18 -0.55 2.30
C VAL A 158 1.71 -1.99 2.46
N THR A 159 2.41 -2.74 3.28
CA THR A 159 2.06 -4.13 3.60
C THR A 159 1.78 -4.26 5.09
N THR A 160 0.65 -4.85 5.43
CA THR A 160 0.34 -5.26 6.80
C THR A 160 0.56 -6.75 6.92
N LEU A 161 1.44 -7.18 7.81
CA LEU A 161 1.60 -8.58 8.19
C LEU A 161 0.80 -8.86 9.46
N MET A 162 0.20 -10.02 9.54
CA MET A 162 -0.65 -10.45 10.65
C MET A 162 -0.20 -11.82 11.15
N GLY A 163 -0.21 -12.00 12.47
CA GLY A 163 0.15 -13.25 13.09
C GLY A 163 -0.54 -13.44 14.44
N GLU A 164 -0.82 -14.68 14.79
CA GLU A 164 -1.43 -15.04 16.07
C GLU A 164 -0.47 -14.90 17.26
N SER A 165 0.85 -14.86 17.00
CA SER A 165 1.87 -14.68 18.04
C SER A 165 3.01 -13.80 17.56
N LYS A 166 3.78 -13.28 18.52
CA LYS A 166 4.97 -12.46 18.26
C LYS A 166 6.01 -13.23 17.42
N GLU A 167 6.21 -14.49 17.72
CA GLU A 167 7.20 -15.35 17.04
C GLU A 167 6.80 -15.62 15.60
N LYS A 168 5.52 -15.93 15.37
CA LYS A 168 4.97 -16.12 14.02
C LYS A 168 5.11 -14.85 13.18
N LEU A 169 4.74 -13.70 13.75
CA LEU A 169 4.85 -12.41 13.07
C LEU A 169 6.31 -12.05 12.78
N LYS A 170 7.23 -12.30 13.72
CA LYS A 170 8.67 -12.10 13.52
C LYS A 170 9.21 -12.96 12.38
N SER A 171 8.80 -14.23 12.33
CA SER A 171 9.18 -15.14 11.24
C SER A 171 8.71 -14.63 9.88
N LEU A 172 7.46 -14.16 9.76
CA LEU A 172 6.94 -13.56 8.52
C LEU A 172 7.76 -12.35 8.10
N LEU A 173 8.02 -11.44 9.06
CA LEU A 173 8.76 -10.22 8.79
C LEU A 173 10.19 -10.49 8.33
N MET A 174 10.90 -11.43 8.97
CA MET A 174 12.27 -11.78 8.59
C MET A 174 12.34 -12.38 7.18
N LYS A 175 11.38 -13.23 6.79
CA LYS A 175 11.28 -13.75 5.43
C LYS A 175 11.08 -12.62 4.40
N VAL A 176 10.15 -11.70 4.66
CA VAL A 176 9.91 -10.54 3.76
C VAL A 176 11.15 -9.66 3.68
N LYS A 177 11.81 -9.40 4.80
CA LYS A 177 13.04 -8.62 4.85
C LYS A 177 14.14 -9.25 4.01
N GLU A 178 14.43 -10.54 4.22
CA GLU A 178 15.47 -11.28 3.50
C GLU A 178 15.22 -11.23 1.98
N GLU A 179 14.00 -11.56 1.54
CA GLU A 179 13.67 -11.56 0.12
C GLU A 179 13.67 -10.15 -0.50
N SER A 180 13.26 -9.14 0.26
CA SER A 180 13.30 -7.75 -0.22
C SER A 180 14.75 -7.25 -0.37
N GLU A 181 15.65 -7.62 0.54
CA GLU A 181 17.07 -7.24 0.46
C GLU A 181 17.79 -7.89 -0.72
N LYS A 182 17.47 -9.15 -1.06
CA LYS A 182 18.02 -9.85 -2.25
C LYS A 182 17.74 -9.10 -3.56
N VAL A 183 16.65 -8.36 -3.60
CA VAL A 183 16.26 -7.57 -4.77
C VAL A 183 16.54 -6.07 -4.63
N GLY A 184 17.20 -5.66 -3.54
CA GLY A 184 17.64 -4.30 -3.31
C GLY A 184 16.59 -3.38 -2.66
N LEU A 185 15.45 -3.91 -2.21
CA LEU A 185 14.49 -3.17 -1.40
C LEU A 185 14.84 -3.32 0.08
N LYS A 186 14.90 -2.19 0.78
CA LYS A 186 15.14 -2.19 2.23
C LYS A 186 13.86 -1.89 2.98
N LEU A 187 13.65 -2.61 4.07
CA LEU A 187 12.61 -2.33 5.03
C LEU A 187 12.85 -0.94 5.65
N ASN A 188 11.80 -0.16 5.79
CA ASN A 188 11.90 1.11 6.50
C ASN A 188 11.52 0.92 7.97
N ILE A 189 12.51 0.57 8.81
CA ILE A 189 12.30 0.27 10.23
C ILE A 189 11.65 1.45 10.97
N GLN A 190 12.06 2.67 10.70
CA GLN A 190 11.50 3.86 11.34
C GLN A 190 10.00 4.08 11.04
N LYS A 191 9.54 3.67 9.85
CA LYS A 191 8.13 3.75 9.46
C LYS A 191 7.36 2.47 9.75
N THR A 192 8.06 1.40 10.10
CA THR A 192 7.44 0.12 10.45
C THR A 192 6.97 0.18 11.90
N LYS A 193 5.69 -0.08 12.13
CA LYS A 193 5.07 -0.01 13.45
C LYS A 193 4.43 -1.32 13.80
N ILE A 194 4.45 -1.66 15.08
CA ILE A 194 3.83 -2.87 15.62
C ILE A 194 2.63 -2.47 16.45
N MET A 195 1.51 -3.09 16.17
CA MET A 195 0.30 -2.95 16.97
C MET A 195 -0.12 -4.33 17.48
N ALA A 196 -0.43 -4.43 18.75
CA ALA A 196 -0.90 -5.66 19.36
C ALA A 196 -2.03 -5.40 20.33
N SER A 197 -2.93 -6.37 20.45
CA SER A 197 -4.04 -6.33 21.41
C SER A 197 -3.64 -6.74 22.83
N GLY A 198 -2.36 -7.10 23.07
CA GLY A 198 -1.81 -7.49 24.36
C GLY A 198 -0.53 -6.73 24.71
N PRO A 199 0.00 -6.90 25.93
CA PRO A 199 1.21 -6.23 26.35
C PRO A 199 2.42 -6.74 25.57
N ILE A 200 2.91 -5.93 24.64
CA ILE A 200 4.19 -6.13 23.97
C ILE A 200 5.19 -5.14 24.55
N THR A 201 6.18 -5.65 25.26
CA THR A 201 7.13 -4.84 26.00
C THR A 201 8.26 -4.28 25.12
N SER A 202 8.71 -4.99 24.13
CA SER A 202 9.73 -4.49 23.15
C SER A 202 9.83 -5.41 21.95
N TRP A 203 10.17 -4.83 20.80
CA TRP A 203 10.51 -5.57 19.58
C TRP A 203 11.80 -5.04 18.98
N GLN A 204 12.72 -5.95 18.72
CA GLN A 204 13.99 -5.61 18.09
C GLN A 204 14.17 -6.46 16.81
N ILE A 205 14.62 -5.79 15.77
CA ILE A 205 15.02 -6.40 14.50
C ILE A 205 16.40 -5.87 14.18
N ASP A 206 17.38 -6.74 14.02
CA ASP A 206 18.79 -6.41 13.74
C ASP A 206 19.38 -5.36 14.71
N GLY A 207 19.01 -5.43 15.99
CA GLY A 207 19.47 -4.48 17.00
C GLY A 207 18.71 -3.14 17.04
N GLU A 208 17.83 -2.87 16.05
CA GLU A 208 16.98 -1.68 16.07
C GLU A 208 15.65 -1.97 16.77
N THR A 209 15.28 -1.09 17.69
CA THR A 209 13.99 -1.19 18.41
C THR A 209 12.87 -0.66 17.55
N MET A 210 11.82 -1.45 17.39
CA MET A 210 10.63 -1.06 16.64
C MET A 210 9.62 -0.38 17.56
N GLU A 211 8.96 0.64 17.03
CA GLU A 211 7.91 1.36 17.75
C GLU A 211 6.66 0.49 17.90
N THR A 212 6.24 0.29 19.16
CA THR A 212 4.96 -0.34 19.48
C THR A 212 3.92 0.74 19.67
N VAL A 213 2.81 0.62 18.97
CA VAL A 213 1.75 1.64 18.96
C VAL A 213 0.39 1.03 19.30
N THR A 214 -0.48 1.82 19.92
CA THR A 214 -1.88 1.48 20.18
C THR A 214 -2.78 1.76 18.98
N ASP A 215 -2.34 2.63 18.11
CA ASP A 215 -3.03 3.00 16.87
C ASP A 215 -2.03 3.41 15.77
N PHE A 216 -2.45 3.31 14.53
CA PHE A 216 -1.68 3.79 13.37
C PHE A 216 -2.58 4.24 12.24
N ILE A 217 -2.04 5.04 11.33
CA ILE A 217 -2.77 5.47 10.14
C ILE A 217 -2.46 4.51 8.99
N PHE A 218 -3.48 3.78 8.55
CA PHE A 218 -3.43 2.89 7.40
C PHE A 218 -4.25 3.44 6.26
N LEU A 219 -3.61 3.75 5.12
CA LEU A 219 -4.25 4.31 3.92
C LEU A 219 -5.16 5.52 4.18
N GLY A 220 -4.75 6.37 5.12
CA GLY A 220 -5.49 7.56 5.51
C GLY A 220 -6.50 7.38 6.66
N SER A 221 -6.76 6.15 7.10
CA SER A 221 -7.69 5.83 8.20
C SER A 221 -6.95 5.45 9.46
N LYS A 222 -7.41 5.93 10.60
CA LYS A 222 -6.85 5.61 11.92
C LYS A 222 -7.39 4.25 12.39
N VAL A 223 -6.52 3.27 12.50
CA VAL A 223 -6.81 1.92 12.98
C VAL A 223 -6.29 1.79 14.41
N THR A 224 -7.12 1.29 15.31
CA THR A 224 -6.82 1.09 16.75
C THR A 224 -6.75 -0.39 17.10
N ALA A 225 -5.96 -0.73 18.11
CA ALA A 225 -5.76 -2.12 18.54
C ALA A 225 -7.01 -2.78 19.13
N ASP A 226 -7.94 -1.98 19.67
CA ASP A 226 -9.22 -2.42 20.20
C ASP A 226 -10.32 -2.59 19.14
N GLY A 227 -10.05 -2.17 17.91
CA GLY A 227 -11.03 -2.20 16.82
C GLY A 227 -12.15 -1.17 16.98
N ASP A 228 -11.97 -0.11 17.79
CA ASP A 228 -12.97 0.95 17.93
C ASP A 228 -12.85 1.98 16.80
N CYS A 229 -13.89 2.09 15.97
CA CYS A 229 -13.96 3.04 14.88
C CYS A 229 -14.44 4.45 15.29
N ASN A 230 -14.90 4.65 16.54
CA ASN A 230 -15.46 5.93 16.98
C ASN A 230 -14.46 7.08 16.86
N HIS A 231 -13.18 6.82 17.16
CA HIS A 231 -12.12 7.82 17.02
C HIS A 231 -11.93 8.27 15.56
N GLU A 232 -11.97 7.33 14.61
CA GLU A 232 -11.83 7.63 13.20
C GLU A 232 -13.07 8.36 12.65
N ILE A 233 -14.27 7.94 13.03
CA ILE A 233 -15.51 8.63 12.66
C ILE A 233 -15.46 10.09 13.13
N LYS A 234 -15.10 10.33 14.40
CA LYS A 234 -14.95 11.70 14.93
C LYS A 234 -13.91 12.50 14.16
N ARG A 235 -12.76 11.89 13.85
CA ARG A 235 -11.68 12.53 13.06
C ARG A 235 -12.19 12.93 11.66
N CYS A 236 -12.86 12.05 10.96
CA CYS A 236 -13.40 12.30 9.62
C CYS A 236 -14.48 13.40 9.64
N LEU A 237 -15.35 13.40 10.65
CA LEU A 237 -16.34 14.47 10.82
C LEU A 237 -15.69 15.83 11.09
N LEU A 238 -14.65 15.87 11.93
CA LEU A 238 -13.89 17.11 12.19
C LEU A 238 -13.17 17.62 10.94
N LEU A 239 -12.57 16.73 10.16
CA LEU A 239 -11.95 17.08 8.89
C LEU A 239 -12.98 17.61 7.89
N GLY A 240 -14.12 16.94 7.77
CA GLY A 240 -15.22 17.39 6.92
C GLY A 240 -15.73 18.78 7.35
N LYS A 241 -15.90 19.02 8.66
CA LYS A 241 -16.24 20.34 9.18
C LYS A 241 -15.18 21.39 8.83
N LYS A 242 -13.89 21.06 8.98
CA LYS A 242 -12.79 21.98 8.62
C LYS A 242 -12.79 22.31 7.13
N VAL A 243 -13.03 21.33 6.26
CA VAL A 243 -13.15 21.56 4.81
C VAL A 243 -14.36 22.44 4.49
N MET A 244 -15.48 22.27 5.20
CA MET A 244 -16.66 23.13 5.04
C MET A 244 -16.41 24.58 5.47
N THR A 245 -15.62 24.80 6.52
CA THR A 245 -15.39 26.17 7.03
C THR A 245 -14.34 26.94 6.22
N ASN A 246 -13.43 26.27 5.52
CA ASN A 246 -12.40 26.94 4.73
C ASN A 246 -12.95 27.88 3.64
N PRO A 247 -13.96 27.52 2.81
CA PRO A 247 -14.52 28.37 1.79
C PRO A 247 -15.73 29.21 2.29
N ASP A 248 -15.65 29.77 3.50
CA ASP A 248 -16.75 30.49 4.15
C ASP A 248 -17.28 31.65 3.29
N SER A 249 -16.40 32.34 2.55
CA SER A 249 -16.77 33.40 1.59
C SER A 249 -17.67 32.86 0.45
N ILE A 250 -17.45 31.65 -0.01
CA ILE A 250 -18.27 31.00 -1.06
C ILE A 250 -19.67 30.71 -0.50
N TRP A 251 -19.74 30.19 0.70
CA TRP A 251 -21.00 29.82 1.33
C TRP A 251 -21.89 31.05 1.63
N LYS A 252 -21.27 32.15 2.05
CA LYS A 252 -21.94 33.40 2.40
C LYS A 252 -22.29 34.28 1.18
N SER A 253 -21.66 34.09 0.02
CA SER A 253 -21.92 34.85 -1.19
C SER A 253 -23.36 34.62 -1.66
N LYS A 254 -24.07 35.72 -1.94
CA LYS A 254 -25.43 35.72 -2.53
C LYS A 254 -25.39 35.50 -4.05
N ASP A 255 -24.28 35.79 -4.69
CA ASP A 255 -24.11 35.71 -6.15
C ASP A 255 -23.90 34.29 -6.65
N ILE A 256 -23.60 33.36 -5.75
CA ILE A 256 -23.35 31.93 -6.08
C ILE A 256 -24.63 31.15 -5.85
N THR A 257 -25.09 30.46 -6.89
CA THR A 257 -26.32 29.66 -6.84
C THR A 257 -26.16 28.42 -5.94
N LEU A 258 -27.26 27.93 -5.37
CA LEU A 258 -27.27 26.76 -4.50
C LEU A 258 -26.67 25.50 -5.16
N PRO A 259 -27.00 25.17 -6.43
CA PRO A 259 -26.38 24.04 -7.11
C PRO A 259 -24.83 24.13 -7.18
N THR A 260 -24.34 25.37 -7.44
CA THR A 260 -22.88 25.60 -7.48
C THR A 260 -22.26 25.43 -6.09
N LYS A 261 -22.93 25.82 -5.01
CA LYS A 261 -22.47 25.60 -3.63
C LYS A 261 -22.46 24.10 -3.25
N VAL A 262 -23.42 23.32 -3.74
CA VAL A 262 -23.52 21.89 -3.46
C VAL A 262 -22.39 21.10 -4.12
N HIS A 263 -21.90 21.55 -5.26
CA HIS A 263 -20.82 20.84 -5.99
C HIS A 263 -19.52 20.68 -5.16
N PRO A 264 -18.94 21.74 -4.55
CA PRO A 264 -17.80 21.60 -3.65
C PRO A 264 -18.08 20.68 -2.43
N VAL A 265 -19.29 20.72 -1.88
CA VAL A 265 -19.66 19.81 -0.76
C VAL A 265 -19.57 18.36 -1.21
N LYS A 266 -20.15 18.03 -2.37
CA LYS A 266 -20.10 16.68 -2.92
C LYS A 266 -18.67 16.26 -3.30
N ALA A 267 -17.86 17.18 -3.84
CA ALA A 267 -16.52 16.88 -4.33
C ALA A 267 -15.46 16.82 -3.23
N MET A 268 -15.61 17.60 -2.16
CA MET A 268 -14.56 17.79 -1.14
C MET A 268 -14.98 17.30 0.24
N VAL A 269 -16.21 17.58 0.68
CA VAL A 269 -16.65 17.25 2.05
C VAL A 269 -17.07 15.79 2.17
N PHE A 270 -17.92 15.31 1.25
CA PHE A 270 -18.39 13.93 1.28
C PHE A 270 -17.25 12.89 1.17
N PRO A 271 -16.26 13.01 0.27
CA PRO A 271 -15.15 12.07 0.23
C PRO A 271 -14.40 11.99 1.55
N VAL A 272 -14.16 13.11 2.22
CA VAL A 272 -13.45 13.16 3.51
C VAL A 272 -14.32 12.61 4.64
N SER A 273 -15.59 13.02 4.72
CA SER A 273 -16.48 12.62 5.81
C SER A 273 -17.01 11.17 5.69
N CYS A 274 -17.18 10.69 4.45
CA CYS A 274 -17.75 9.35 4.18
C CYS A 274 -16.69 8.29 3.90
N MET A 275 -15.40 8.61 4.02
CA MET A 275 -14.33 7.67 3.69
C MET A 275 -14.43 6.39 4.52
N ASP A 276 -14.89 6.50 5.79
CA ASP A 276 -14.95 5.40 6.74
C ASP A 276 -16.32 5.11 7.37
N VAL A 277 -17.34 5.94 7.11
CA VAL A 277 -18.67 5.74 7.72
C VAL A 277 -19.31 4.41 7.29
N ARG A 278 -18.92 3.84 6.16
CA ARG A 278 -19.41 2.53 5.69
C ARG A 278 -18.64 1.34 6.27
N VAL A 279 -17.57 1.56 7.02
CA VAL A 279 -16.80 0.47 7.68
C VAL A 279 -17.40 0.11 9.04
N GLY A 280 -18.24 0.95 9.59
CA GLY A 280 -18.86 0.77 10.91
C GLY A 280 -20.32 0.25 10.91
N LEU A 281 -20.86 -0.16 9.74
CA LEU A 281 -22.20 -0.75 9.62
C LEU A 281 -22.09 -2.27 9.31
#